data_cf06b891bbc6929efa20baa7232f5a25
#
_entry.id   cf06b891bbc6929efa20baa7232f5a25
#
_cell.length_a   1.000
_cell.length_b   1.000
_cell.length_c   1.000
_cell.angle_alpha   90.00
_cell.angle_beta   90.00
_cell.angle_gamma   90.00
#
_symmetry.space_group_name_H-M   'P 1'
#
loop_
_entity.id
_entity.type
_entity.pdbx_description
1 polymer ?
#
loop_
_entity_poly.entity_id
_entity_poly.type
_entity_poly.pdbx_seq_one_letter_code
_entity_poly.pdbx_strand_id
1 'polypeptide(L)'
;MPARLYAFVPEEQDISNAEREELIKGLERELDEYYEQKCGKGSLETYLIQNEIWHLSEINYQVRAGYQKYLREYYVDSTVRNYLLGIDRVKLRLIIENAQTLKGKWNARNHPELLHDILFLRYHPNPAIAKRYEYTTDISKLVWDFRVKGSDICKQQILTVLEDIVQQKITMKECTRHLNGLKSVYEFCMQEQIEDLRYLTQKQFDKIENYVDTDYKKKCAKQELRACQEYIFCHAKNIAWDSTVWYMERLYLEEYRVNPSNPVKTISFMSIERTDNRELVQEYIKYCLGVTHLALSVIHTEFYRIQKFVVWLEETTEINLKQVSENEIKKYFQIIDYKEASYFNDIIIAIYQFYEYLQTKNIIKEVPFNYQYYLKKEILHHNDRSVEQETYESILKHLKDFPEKPRLILLHSMLLGLRISEVCCLKGNAYYWQGRDAWIQVYQIKMRTYKRIPIPEILYKIMKVYIKKYGIGAEDYIFQNQKGKAYHYSSFRWSMKKIFNENHELFQEYNFKSHDFRHTIATMFYEDGVPLQSVRDYLGHDYEEMTQQYVDYMPKRISKANQEFFAKEGSSLASGIKRCKRGK
;
A
#
# COMPACT_ATOMS: atom_id res chain seq x y z
N MET A 1 -30.33 -39.28 3.47
CA MET A 1 -30.32 -39.59 2.01
C MET A 1 -30.92 -38.39 1.30
N PRO A 2 -30.16 -37.62 0.51
CA PRO A 2 -30.74 -36.57 -0.30
C PRO A 2 -31.31 -37.18 -1.60
N ALA A 3 -32.52 -36.80 -1.93
CA ALA A 3 -33.20 -37.21 -3.15
C ALA A 3 -32.40 -36.70 -4.37
N ARG A 4 -32.05 -37.64 -5.26
CA ARG A 4 -31.53 -37.33 -6.59
C ARG A 4 -32.68 -36.67 -7.38
N LEU A 5 -32.57 -35.38 -7.63
CA LEU A 5 -33.33 -34.71 -8.70
C LEU A 5 -32.81 -35.30 -10.02
N TYR A 6 -33.62 -36.05 -10.69
CA TYR A 6 -33.38 -36.45 -12.06
C TYR A 6 -33.42 -35.17 -12.91
N ALA A 7 -32.28 -34.86 -13.53
CA ALA A 7 -32.27 -33.88 -14.60
C ALA A 7 -33.19 -34.41 -15.72
N PHE A 8 -34.25 -33.68 -16.03
CA PHE A 8 -35.06 -33.89 -17.22
C PHE A 8 -34.11 -33.58 -18.39
N VAL A 9 -33.69 -34.60 -19.12
CA VAL A 9 -33.10 -34.44 -20.45
C VAL A 9 -34.34 -34.21 -21.34
N PRO A 10 -34.51 -33.04 -21.98
CA PRO A 10 -35.58 -32.88 -22.96
C PRO A 10 -35.30 -33.90 -24.07
N GLU A 11 -36.26 -34.74 -24.37
CA GLU A 11 -36.29 -35.48 -25.63
C GLU A 11 -36.15 -34.44 -26.75
N GLU A 12 -35.25 -34.68 -27.71
CA GLU A 12 -35.20 -33.93 -28.98
C GLU A 12 -36.58 -34.05 -29.62
N GLN A 13 -37.43 -33.06 -29.42
CA GLN A 13 -38.69 -32.96 -30.17
C GLN A 13 -38.31 -32.49 -31.58
N ASP A 14 -38.43 -33.36 -32.56
CA ASP A 14 -38.36 -32.98 -33.96
C ASP A 14 -39.42 -31.89 -34.22
N ILE A 15 -38.96 -30.66 -34.37
CA ILE A 15 -39.79 -29.49 -34.67
C ILE A 15 -40.44 -29.72 -36.03
N SER A 16 -41.76 -29.67 -36.07
CA SER A 16 -42.48 -29.84 -37.34
C SER A 16 -42.12 -28.76 -38.36
N ASN A 17 -42.13 -29.05 -39.66
CA ASN A 17 -41.79 -28.06 -40.68
C ASN A 17 -42.63 -26.77 -40.59
N ALA A 18 -43.87 -26.84 -40.15
CA ALA A 18 -44.72 -25.67 -39.94
C ALA A 18 -44.30 -24.81 -38.75
N GLU A 19 -43.93 -25.44 -37.64
CA GLU A 19 -43.39 -24.74 -36.46
C GLU A 19 -42.04 -24.10 -36.76
N ARG A 20 -41.17 -24.74 -37.53
CA ARG A 20 -39.90 -24.20 -38.00
C ARG A 20 -40.07 -22.96 -38.87
N GLU A 21 -41.02 -22.95 -39.79
CA GLU A 21 -41.36 -21.79 -40.62
C GLU A 21 -41.87 -20.61 -39.75
N GLU A 22 -42.65 -20.88 -38.71
CA GLU A 22 -43.14 -19.85 -37.80
C GLU A 22 -42.01 -19.22 -36.96
N LEU A 23 -41.07 -20.04 -36.47
CA LEU A 23 -39.89 -19.61 -35.76
C LEU A 23 -38.97 -18.74 -36.65
N ILE A 24 -38.75 -19.14 -37.91
CA ILE A 24 -37.98 -18.34 -38.88
C ILE A 24 -38.64 -16.99 -39.11
N LYS A 25 -39.96 -16.95 -39.36
CA LYS A 25 -40.68 -15.67 -39.50
C LYS A 25 -40.63 -14.80 -38.24
N GLY A 26 -40.58 -15.42 -37.05
CA GLY A 26 -40.37 -14.74 -35.78
C GLY A 26 -39.00 -14.08 -35.70
N LEU A 27 -37.96 -14.83 -36.01
CA LEU A 27 -36.58 -14.35 -36.05
C LEU A 27 -36.38 -13.24 -37.09
N GLU A 28 -36.95 -13.37 -38.29
CA GLU A 28 -36.92 -12.34 -39.33
C GLU A 28 -37.48 -11.00 -38.81
N ARG A 29 -38.64 -11.05 -38.13
CA ARG A 29 -39.26 -9.85 -37.54
C ARG A 29 -38.39 -9.24 -36.44
N GLU A 30 -37.81 -10.04 -35.54
CA GLU A 30 -36.87 -9.54 -34.53
C GLU A 30 -35.65 -8.90 -35.20
N LEU A 31 -35.07 -9.52 -36.24
CA LEU A 31 -33.95 -8.94 -36.97
C LEU A 31 -34.33 -7.66 -37.72
N ASP A 32 -35.55 -7.54 -38.27
CA ASP A 32 -36.03 -6.31 -38.88
C ASP A 32 -36.15 -5.17 -37.87
N GLU A 33 -36.54 -5.47 -36.66
CA GLU A 33 -36.70 -4.49 -35.59
C GLU A 33 -35.36 -4.05 -34.96
N TYR A 34 -34.44 -4.99 -34.74
CA TYR A 34 -33.24 -4.74 -33.94
C TYR A 34 -31.94 -4.52 -34.72
N TYR A 35 -31.87 -4.98 -36.01
CA TYR A 35 -30.66 -4.89 -36.81
C TYR A 35 -30.63 -3.62 -37.65
N GLU A 36 -29.85 -2.61 -37.23
CA GLU A 36 -29.82 -1.27 -37.87
C GLU A 36 -28.79 -1.12 -38.99
N GLN A 37 -27.86 -2.06 -39.17
CA GLN A 37 -26.80 -1.94 -40.18
C GLN A 37 -27.32 -2.32 -41.58
N LYS A 38 -26.82 -1.61 -42.62
CA LYS A 38 -27.19 -1.86 -44.02
C LYS A 38 -26.73 -3.22 -44.56
N CYS A 39 -25.66 -3.79 -43.99
CA CYS A 39 -25.02 -5.00 -44.48
C CYS A 39 -24.85 -6.02 -43.36
N GLY A 40 -24.92 -7.33 -43.66
CA GLY A 40 -24.63 -8.41 -42.73
C GLY A 40 -25.86 -9.06 -42.10
N LYS A 41 -27.08 -8.50 -42.26
CA LYS A 41 -28.32 -9.05 -41.70
C LYS A 41 -28.56 -10.47 -42.19
N GLY A 42 -28.58 -10.69 -43.52
CA GLY A 42 -28.82 -12.02 -44.08
C GLY A 42 -27.77 -13.07 -43.71
N SER A 43 -26.51 -12.66 -43.56
CA SER A 43 -25.46 -13.54 -43.05
C SER A 43 -25.69 -13.95 -41.59
N LEU A 44 -26.17 -13.03 -40.75
CA LEU A 44 -26.49 -13.33 -39.35
C LEU A 44 -27.72 -14.24 -39.28
N GLU A 45 -28.77 -13.93 -40.02
CA GLU A 45 -29.97 -14.71 -40.12
C GLU A 45 -29.69 -16.17 -40.55
N THR A 46 -28.91 -16.35 -41.64
CA THR A 46 -28.51 -17.69 -42.12
C THR A 46 -27.76 -18.46 -41.01
N TYR A 47 -26.82 -17.79 -40.31
CA TYR A 47 -26.06 -18.42 -39.23
C TYR A 47 -26.97 -18.84 -38.07
N LEU A 48 -27.89 -17.96 -37.63
CA LEU A 48 -28.80 -18.25 -36.52
C LEU A 48 -29.74 -19.42 -36.86
N ILE A 49 -30.31 -19.44 -38.05
CA ILE A 49 -31.17 -20.54 -38.51
C ILE A 49 -30.42 -21.87 -38.59
N GLN A 50 -29.17 -21.87 -39.12
CA GLN A 50 -28.32 -23.06 -39.21
C GLN A 50 -27.96 -23.65 -37.85
N ASN A 51 -27.91 -22.82 -36.80
CA ASN A 51 -27.56 -23.23 -35.43
C ASN A 51 -28.78 -23.31 -34.52
N GLU A 52 -30.02 -23.32 -35.09
CA GLU A 52 -31.29 -23.46 -34.36
C GLU A 52 -31.49 -22.42 -33.25
N ILE A 53 -31.02 -21.20 -33.48
CA ILE A 53 -31.19 -20.06 -32.58
C ILE A 53 -32.36 -19.23 -33.09
N TRP A 54 -33.49 -19.31 -32.40
CA TRP A 54 -34.75 -18.76 -32.88
C TRP A 54 -35.09 -17.38 -32.33
N HIS A 55 -34.40 -16.95 -31.25
CA HIS A 55 -34.62 -15.64 -30.62
C HIS A 55 -33.32 -14.88 -30.43
N LEU A 56 -33.31 -13.58 -30.68
CA LEU A 56 -32.16 -12.71 -30.47
C LEU A 56 -31.74 -12.62 -28.99
N SER A 57 -32.62 -12.94 -28.06
CA SER A 57 -32.32 -13.02 -26.63
C SER A 57 -31.32 -14.13 -26.30
N GLU A 58 -31.28 -15.21 -27.09
CA GLU A 58 -30.37 -16.36 -26.95
C GLU A 58 -28.92 -16.03 -27.34
N ILE A 59 -28.69 -14.91 -28.01
CA ILE A 59 -27.35 -14.46 -28.38
C ILE A 59 -26.52 -14.25 -27.11
N ASN A 60 -25.48 -15.07 -26.98
CA ASN A 60 -24.44 -14.98 -25.94
C ASN A 60 -23.06 -14.92 -26.58
N TYR A 61 -21.99 -14.97 -25.76
CA TYR A 61 -20.63 -14.94 -26.29
C TYR A 61 -20.30 -16.15 -27.18
N GLN A 62 -20.81 -17.34 -26.88
CA GLN A 62 -20.55 -18.55 -27.65
C GLN A 62 -21.16 -18.45 -29.05
N VAL A 63 -22.40 -17.98 -29.16
CA VAL A 63 -23.08 -17.69 -30.43
C VAL A 63 -22.29 -16.67 -31.25
N ARG A 64 -21.84 -15.59 -30.61
CA ARG A 64 -20.99 -14.58 -31.25
C ARG A 64 -19.66 -15.14 -31.74
N ALA A 65 -18.98 -15.97 -30.95
CA ALA A 65 -17.72 -16.62 -31.33
C ALA A 65 -17.90 -17.61 -32.48
N GLY A 66 -18.97 -18.39 -32.47
CA GLY A 66 -19.34 -19.25 -33.56
C GLY A 66 -19.62 -18.46 -34.84
N TYR A 67 -20.37 -17.36 -34.75
CA TYR A 67 -20.62 -16.47 -35.87
C TYR A 67 -19.34 -15.87 -36.43
N GLN A 68 -18.41 -15.49 -35.58
CA GLN A 68 -17.08 -15.01 -36.00
C GLN A 68 -16.32 -16.08 -36.81
N LYS A 69 -16.38 -17.35 -36.38
CA LYS A 69 -15.76 -18.46 -37.09
C LYS A 69 -16.40 -18.65 -38.43
N TYR A 70 -17.75 -18.70 -38.47
CA TYR A 70 -18.54 -18.79 -39.72
C TYR A 70 -18.18 -17.68 -40.71
N LEU A 71 -18.13 -16.41 -40.25
CA LEU A 71 -17.78 -15.27 -41.10
C LEU A 71 -16.39 -15.36 -41.73
N ARG A 72 -15.39 -15.87 -40.98
CA ARG A 72 -14.00 -16.00 -41.45
C ARG A 72 -13.84 -17.01 -42.61
N GLU A 73 -14.81 -17.91 -42.79
CA GLU A 73 -14.82 -18.84 -43.93
C GLU A 73 -15.19 -18.14 -45.24
N TYR A 74 -15.93 -17.02 -45.17
CA TYR A 74 -16.50 -16.39 -46.36
C TYR A 74 -16.02 -14.94 -46.57
N TYR A 75 -15.49 -14.26 -45.56
CA TYR A 75 -15.25 -12.82 -45.60
C TYR A 75 -13.87 -12.43 -45.07
N VAL A 76 -13.35 -11.29 -45.57
CA VAL A 76 -12.11 -10.69 -45.10
C VAL A 76 -12.30 -10.05 -43.71
N ASP A 77 -11.19 -9.90 -42.94
CA ASP A 77 -11.21 -9.43 -41.55
C ASP A 77 -11.93 -8.10 -41.34
N SER A 78 -11.87 -7.16 -42.28
CA SER A 78 -12.59 -5.89 -42.20
C SER A 78 -14.11 -6.05 -42.20
N THR A 79 -14.62 -6.95 -43.10
CA THR A 79 -16.02 -7.28 -43.20
C THR A 79 -16.48 -8.06 -41.99
N VAL A 80 -15.68 -9.03 -41.53
CA VAL A 80 -15.94 -9.80 -40.30
C VAL A 80 -16.13 -8.85 -39.12
N ARG A 81 -15.23 -7.85 -38.93
CA ARG A 81 -15.37 -6.85 -37.86
C ARG A 81 -16.66 -6.07 -37.94
N ASN A 82 -17.04 -5.64 -39.14
CA ASN A 82 -18.28 -4.88 -39.32
C ASN A 82 -19.53 -5.74 -39.00
N TYR A 83 -19.58 -7.00 -39.44
CA TYR A 83 -20.71 -7.88 -39.18
C TYR A 83 -20.82 -8.25 -37.69
N LEU A 84 -19.66 -8.43 -37.02
CA LEU A 84 -19.63 -8.62 -35.57
C LEU A 84 -20.08 -7.38 -34.77
N LEU A 85 -19.83 -6.18 -35.27
CA LEU A 85 -20.41 -4.97 -34.69
C LEU A 85 -21.93 -4.95 -34.84
N GLY A 86 -22.48 -5.53 -35.90
CA GLY A 86 -23.92 -5.65 -36.09
C GLY A 86 -24.58 -6.47 -34.99
N ILE A 87 -24.10 -7.70 -34.77
CA ILE A 87 -24.65 -8.57 -33.72
C ILE A 87 -24.41 -7.96 -32.31
N ASP A 88 -23.23 -7.33 -32.08
CA ASP A 88 -22.95 -6.69 -30.81
C ASP A 88 -23.92 -5.52 -30.50
N ARG A 89 -24.35 -4.74 -31.51
CA ARG A 89 -25.34 -3.67 -31.36
C ARG A 89 -26.74 -4.21 -31.11
N VAL A 90 -27.15 -5.26 -31.83
CA VAL A 90 -28.42 -5.95 -31.56
C VAL A 90 -28.48 -6.36 -30.09
N LYS A 91 -27.44 -7.03 -29.58
CA LYS A 91 -27.41 -7.47 -28.20
C LYS A 91 -27.39 -6.31 -27.21
N LEU A 92 -26.65 -5.21 -27.49
CA LEU A 92 -26.63 -4.01 -26.65
C LEU A 92 -28.03 -3.38 -26.54
N ARG A 93 -28.78 -3.32 -27.65
CA ARG A 93 -30.15 -2.79 -27.65
C ARG A 93 -31.08 -3.63 -26.77
N LEU A 94 -31.02 -4.94 -26.92
CA LEU A 94 -31.76 -5.88 -26.06
C LEU A 94 -31.41 -5.73 -24.57
N ILE A 95 -30.14 -5.52 -24.25
CA ILE A 95 -29.69 -5.28 -22.88
C ILE A 95 -30.28 -3.95 -22.33
N ILE A 96 -30.31 -2.91 -23.14
CA ILE A 96 -30.88 -1.60 -22.76
C ILE A 96 -32.37 -1.71 -22.46
N GLU A 97 -33.11 -2.40 -23.32
CA GLU A 97 -34.55 -2.61 -23.16
C GLU A 97 -34.86 -3.51 -21.96
N ASN A 98 -34.15 -4.62 -21.85
CA ASN A 98 -34.30 -5.53 -20.71
C ASN A 98 -34.01 -4.87 -19.36
N ALA A 99 -33.02 -3.97 -19.32
CA ALA A 99 -32.68 -3.20 -18.11
C ALA A 99 -33.81 -2.27 -17.63
N GLN A 100 -34.81 -2.00 -18.45
CA GLN A 100 -35.99 -1.23 -18.03
C GLN A 100 -37.00 -2.10 -17.27
N THR A 101 -36.96 -3.42 -17.44
CA THR A 101 -37.80 -4.37 -16.73
C THR A 101 -37.36 -4.60 -15.29
N LEU A 102 -38.28 -5.10 -14.44
CA LEU A 102 -37.95 -5.45 -13.05
C LEU A 102 -36.90 -6.56 -12.98
N LYS A 103 -37.04 -7.60 -13.81
CA LYS A 103 -36.10 -8.72 -13.91
C LYS A 103 -34.72 -8.24 -14.38
N GLY A 104 -34.70 -7.41 -15.41
CA GLY A 104 -33.45 -6.84 -15.94
C GLY A 104 -32.71 -5.94 -14.93
N LYS A 105 -33.44 -5.11 -14.17
CA LYS A 105 -32.87 -4.30 -13.07
C LYS A 105 -32.29 -5.17 -11.97
N TRP A 106 -32.91 -6.31 -11.67
CA TRP A 106 -32.38 -7.26 -10.69
C TRP A 106 -31.13 -7.95 -11.24
N ASN A 107 -31.16 -8.44 -12.46
CA ASN A 107 -30.03 -9.08 -13.14
C ASN A 107 -28.84 -8.13 -13.29
N ALA A 108 -29.07 -6.85 -13.55
CA ALA A 108 -28.02 -5.84 -13.64
C ALA A 108 -27.28 -5.59 -12.31
N ARG A 109 -27.83 -6.03 -11.18
CA ARG A 109 -27.24 -5.89 -9.84
C ARG A 109 -26.72 -7.18 -9.23
N ASN A 110 -27.30 -8.32 -9.65
CA ASN A 110 -27.01 -9.63 -9.09
C ASN A 110 -26.73 -10.60 -10.23
N HIS A 111 -25.55 -11.18 -10.28
CA HIS A 111 -25.13 -12.06 -11.38
C HIS A 111 -24.68 -13.45 -10.90
N PRO A 112 -25.46 -14.18 -10.06
CA PRO A 112 -25.04 -15.48 -9.55
C PRO A 112 -24.85 -16.51 -10.67
N GLU A 113 -25.57 -16.37 -11.76
CA GLU A 113 -25.49 -17.28 -12.93
C GLU A 113 -24.14 -17.12 -13.67
N LEU A 114 -23.46 -15.99 -13.57
CA LEU A 114 -22.21 -15.74 -14.29
C LEU A 114 -21.02 -16.56 -13.77
N LEU A 115 -21.10 -17.11 -12.56
CA LEU A 115 -20.03 -17.94 -11.98
C LEU A 115 -19.79 -19.27 -12.69
N HIS A 116 -20.72 -19.67 -13.55
CA HIS A 116 -20.69 -20.95 -14.30
C HIS A 116 -20.82 -20.75 -15.80
N ASP A 117 -20.69 -19.51 -16.29
CA ASP A 117 -20.85 -19.15 -17.69
C ASP A 117 -19.67 -18.27 -18.18
N ILE A 118 -19.77 -17.79 -19.41
CA ILE A 118 -18.83 -16.86 -20.01
C ILE A 118 -19.37 -15.44 -19.89
N LEU A 119 -18.73 -14.61 -19.08
CA LEU A 119 -19.01 -13.18 -19.05
C LEU A 119 -18.24 -12.47 -20.18
N PHE A 120 -18.97 -11.87 -21.11
CA PHE A 120 -18.42 -10.95 -22.09
C PHE A 120 -18.86 -9.53 -21.74
N LEU A 121 -17.93 -8.63 -21.44
CA LEU A 121 -18.23 -7.29 -20.90
C LEU A 121 -19.09 -6.43 -21.85
N ARG A 122 -19.08 -6.68 -23.17
CA ARG A 122 -20.02 -6.05 -24.10
C ARG A 122 -21.46 -6.54 -23.93
N TYR A 123 -21.64 -7.74 -23.39
CA TYR A 123 -22.94 -8.35 -23.14
C TYR A 123 -23.31 -8.32 -21.67
N HIS A 124 -22.60 -7.46 -20.92
CA HIS A 124 -22.85 -7.28 -19.49
C HIS A 124 -24.30 -6.82 -19.26
N PRO A 125 -25.04 -7.41 -18.30
CA PRO A 125 -26.43 -7.05 -18.02
C PRO A 125 -26.64 -5.57 -17.66
N ASN A 126 -25.62 -4.89 -17.14
CA ASN A 126 -25.65 -3.45 -16.91
C ASN A 126 -25.34 -2.70 -18.22
N PRO A 127 -26.32 -1.92 -18.78
CA PRO A 127 -26.15 -1.22 -20.05
C PRO A 127 -24.99 -0.22 -20.07
N ALA A 128 -24.69 0.43 -18.92
CA ALA A 128 -23.62 1.40 -18.85
C ALA A 128 -22.25 0.74 -19.04
N ILE A 129 -22.07 -0.48 -18.51
CA ILE A 129 -20.86 -1.29 -18.69
C ILE A 129 -20.80 -1.79 -20.14
N ALA A 130 -21.85 -2.40 -20.65
CA ALA A 130 -21.90 -2.90 -22.02
C ALA A 130 -21.54 -1.80 -23.04
N LYS A 131 -22.14 -0.62 -22.92
CA LYS A 131 -21.88 0.55 -23.79
C LYS A 131 -20.45 1.06 -23.70
N ARG A 132 -19.83 1.00 -22.51
CA ARG A 132 -18.44 1.44 -22.30
C ARG A 132 -17.45 0.69 -23.18
N TYR A 133 -17.73 -0.59 -23.49
CA TYR A 133 -16.82 -1.46 -24.25
C TYR A 133 -17.25 -1.69 -25.71
N GLU A 134 -18.29 -1.00 -26.21
CA GLU A 134 -18.83 -1.16 -27.57
C GLU A 134 -17.75 -1.11 -28.66
N TYR A 135 -16.83 -0.14 -28.56
CA TYR A 135 -15.81 0.10 -29.59
C TYR A 135 -14.42 -0.46 -29.26
N THR A 136 -14.29 -1.27 -28.22
CA THR A 136 -12.98 -1.84 -27.86
C THR A 136 -12.55 -2.89 -28.89
N THR A 137 -11.41 -2.69 -29.54
CA THR A 137 -10.93 -3.58 -30.61
C THR A 137 -10.37 -4.90 -30.10
N ASP A 138 -9.64 -4.89 -29.00
CA ASP A 138 -9.09 -6.09 -28.36
C ASP A 138 -10.11 -6.69 -27.39
N ILE A 139 -10.85 -7.68 -27.88
CA ILE A 139 -11.90 -8.36 -27.10
C ILE A 139 -11.36 -9.41 -26.13
N SER A 140 -10.10 -9.83 -26.26
CA SER A 140 -9.54 -10.90 -25.43
C SER A 140 -9.61 -10.58 -23.93
N LYS A 141 -9.54 -9.30 -23.59
CA LYS A 141 -9.60 -8.77 -22.21
C LYS A 141 -11.02 -8.65 -21.66
N LEU A 142 -12.02 -8.69 -22.56
CA LEU A 142 -13.42 -8.51 -22.21
C LEU A 142 -14.14 -9.83 -21.94
N VAL A 143 -13.48 -10.96 -22.21
CA VAL A 143 -14.07 -12.31 -22.09
C VAL A 143 -13.52 -12.99 -20.83
N TRP A 144 -14.42 -13.43 -19.98
CA TRP A 144 -14.14 -14.11 -18.70
C TRP A 144 -14.88 -15.45 -18.67
N ASP A 145 -14.16 -16.55 -18.82
CA ASP A 145 -14.74 -17.90 -18.80
C ASP A 145 -14.70 -18.46 -17.37
N PHE A 146 -15.81 -18.37 -16.65
CA PHE A 146 -15.94 -18.91 -15.29
C PHE A 146 -16.31 -20.40 -15.25
N ARG A 147 -16.46 -21.06 -16.40
CA ARG A 147 -16.69 -22.52 -16.47
C ARG A 147 -15.43 -23.31 -16.14
N VAL A 148 -14.26 -22.69 -16.22
CA VAL A 148 -12.96 -23.31 -15.85
C VAL A 148 -13.05 -23.91 -14.46
N LYS A 149 -12.52 -25.12 -14.27
CA LYS A 149 -12.50 -25.79 -12.97
C LYS A 149 -11.71 -24.98 -11.94
N GLY A 150 -12.30 -24.70 -10.78
CA GLY A 150 -11.70 -23.95 -9.68
C GLY A 150 -12.72 -23.66 -8.59
N SER A 151 -12.26 -23.06 -7.49
CA SER A 151 -13.09 -22.70 -6.34
C SER A 151 -14.14 -21.64 -6.69
N ASP A 152 -15.39 -21.90 -6.34
CA ASP A 152 -16.48 -20.93 -6.51
C ASP A 152 -16.29 -19.69 -5.63
N ILE A 153 -15.65 -19.83 -4.45
CA ILE A 153 -15.32 -18.71 -3.58
C ILE A 153 -14.32 -17.79 -4.29
N CYS A 154 -13.26 -18.35 -4.85
CA CYS A 154 -12.26 -17.57 -5.58
C CYS A 154 -12.86 -16.91 -6.83
N LYS A 155 -13.68 -17.63 -7.60
CA LYS A 155 -14.42 -17.07 -8.77
C LYS A 155 -15.30 -15.90 -8.36
N GLN A 156 -16.06 -16.04 -7.27
CA GLN A 156 -16.91 -14.97 -6.74
C GLN A 156 -16.09 -13.75 -6.32
N GLN A 157 -14.95 -13.95 -5.67
CA GLN A 157 -14.03 -12.87 -5.30
C GLN A 157 -13.51 -12.12 -6.54
N ILE A 158 -13.06 -12.87 -7.56
CA ILE A 158 -12.59 -12.28 -8.82
C ILE A 158 -13.72 -11.53 -9.54
N LEU A 159 -14.91 -12.11 -9.62
CA LEU A 159 -16.08 -11.45 -10.22
C LEU A 159 -16.41 -10.14 -9.49
N THR A 160 -16.39 -10.16 -8.17
CA THR A 160 -16.68 -8.96 -7.36
C THR A 160 -15.66 -7.84 -7.61
N VAL A 161 -14.37 -8.19 -7.72
CA VAL A 161 -13.32 -7.22 -8.06
C VAL A 161 -13.46 -6.72 -9.50
N LEU A 162 -13.79 -7.61 -10.44
CA LEU A 162 -14.05 -7.26 -11.83
C LEU A 162 -15.19 -6.23 -11.94
N GLU A 163 -16.30 -6.46 -11.26
CA GLU A 163 -17.45 -5.56 -11.21
C GLU A 163 -17.07 -4.18 -10.67
N ASP A 164 -16.25 -4.12 -9.63
CA ASP A 164 -15.74 -2.85 -9.11
C ASP A 164 -14.89 -2.11 -10.15
N ILE A 165 -13.93 -2.79 -10.78
CA ILE A 165 -13.04 -2.19 -11.80
C ILE A 165 -13.85 -1.61 -12.97
N VAL A 166 -14.85 -2.34 -13.47
CA VAL A 166 -15.64 -1.90 -14.62
C VAL A 166 -16.61 -0.75 -14.29
N GLN A 167 -17.00 -0.60 -13.03
CA GLN A 167 -17.85 0.50 -12.56
C GLN A 167 -17.06 1.77 -12.19
N GLN A 168 -15.76 1.66 -11.95
CA GLN A 168 -14.94 2.83 -11.59
C GLN A 168 -14.87 3.86 -12.71
N LYS A 169 -14.90 5.14 -12.33
CA LYS A 169 -14.74 6.29 -13.23
C LYS A 169 -13.26 6.58 -13.53
N ILE A 170 -12.58 5.60 -14.10
CA ILE A 170 -11.17 5.69 -14.51
C ILE A 170 -11.04 5.72 -16.04
N THR A 171 -9.88 6.14 -16.53
CA THR A 171 -9.61 6.16 -17.98
C THR A 171 -9.61 4.75 -18.56
N MET A 172 -9.96 4.62 -19.86
CA MET A 172 -9.93 3.31 -20.54
C MET A 172 -8.55 2.65 -20.49
N LYS A 173 -7.48 3.43 -20.54
CA LYS A 173 -6.10 2.92 -20.42
C LYS A 173 -5.84 2.30 -19.05
N GLU A 174 -6.27 2.95 -17.99
CA GLU A 174 -6.15 2.42 -16.61
C GLU A 174 -7.03 1.20 -16.41
N CYS A 175 -8.29 1.26 -16.86
CA CYS A 175 -9.20 0.14 -16.81
C CYS A 175 -8.64 -1.10 -17.53
N THR A 176 -8.11 -0.93 -18.75
CA THR A 176 -7.46 -2.01 -19.52
C THR A 176 -6.26 -2.59 -18.77
N ARG A 177 -5.48 -1.76 -18.09
CA ARG A 177 -4.34 -2.24 -17.28
C ARG A 177 -4.82 -3.13 -16.13
N HIS A 178 -5.87 -2.71 -15.42
CA HIS A 178 -6.45 -3.50 -14.33
C HIS A 178 -7.08 -4.80 -14.84
N LEU A 179 -7.83 -4.76 -15.94
CA LEU A 179 -8.40 -5.97 -16.55
C LEU A 179 -7.31 -6.98 -16.96
N ASN A 180 -6.18 -6.52 -17.51
CA ASN A 180 -5.06 -7.42 -17.85
C ASN A 180 -4.43 -8.03 -16.59
N GLY A 181 -4.19 -7.22 -15.55
CA GLY A 181 -3.66 -7.71 -14.28
C GLY A 181 -4.59 -8.72 -13.63
N LEU A 182 -5.88 -8.38 -13.54
CA LEU A 182 -6.89 -9.25 -12.95
C LEU A 182 -7.04 -10.57 -13.75
N LYS A 183 -6.93 -10.53 -15.09
CA LYS A 183 -6.97 -11.75 -15.90
C LYS A 183 -5.79 -12.67 -15.58
N SER A 184 -4.58 -12.12 -15.43
CA SER A 184 -3.43 -12.93 -15.00
C SER A 184 -3.62 -13.50 -13.58
N VAL A 185 -4.27 -12.75 -12.67
CA VAL A 185 -4.64 -13.24 -11.33
C VAL A 185 -5.66 -14.38 -11.45
N TYR A 186 -6.66 -14.23 -12.29
CA TYR A 186 -7.68 -15.26 -12.50
C TYR A 186 -7.07 -16.56 -13.04
N GLU A 187 -6.26 -16.47 -14.10
CA GLU A 187 -5.58 -17.62 -14.70
C GLU A 187 -4.68 -18.33 -13.69
N PHE A 188 -3.90 -17.56 -12.92
CA PHE A 188 -3.10 -18.07 -11.81
C PHE A 188 -3.95 -18.82 -10.78
N CYS A 189 -5.02 -18.20 -10.31
CA CYS A 189 -5.89 -18.80 -9.29
C CYS A 189 -6.53 -20.13 -9.75
N MET A 190 -6.96 -20.21 -11.00
CA MET A 190 -7.58 -21.41 -11.56
C MET A 190 -6.55 -22.54 -11.75
N GLN A 191 -5.34 -22.21 -12.20
CA GLN A 191 -4.28 -23.21 -12.42
C GLN A 191 -3.67 -23.74 -11.12
N GLU A 192 -3.42 -22.86 -10.14
CA GLU A 192 -2.90 -23.25 -8.81
C GLU A 192 -4.01 -23.74 -7.87
N GLN A 193 -5.26 -23.83 -8.32
CA GLN A 193 -6.43 -24.26 -7.54
C GLN A 193 -6.54 -23.47 -6.22
N ILE A 194 -6.37 -22.14 -6.29
CA ILE A 194 -6.51 -21.28 -5.11
C ILE A 194 -7.97 -21.28 -4.65
N GLU A 195 -8.19 -21.67 -3.41
CA GLU A 195 -9.55 -21.76 -2.86
C GLU A 195 -10.11 -20.38 -2.50
N ASP A 196 -9.27 -19.53 -1.88
CA ASP A 196 -9.67 -18.23 -1.37
C ASP A 196 -8.46 -17.28 -1.32
N LEU A 197 -8.58 -16.10 -1.90
CA LEU A 197 -7.53 -15.08 -1.97
C LEU A 197 -7.15 -14.51 -0.59
N ARG A 198 -7.99 -14.68 0.42
CA ARG A 198 -7.72 -14.22 1.78
C ARG A 198 -6.62 -15.03 2.47
N TYR A 199 -6.41 -16.28 2.07
CA TYR A 199 -5.52 -17.23 2.76
C TYR A 199 -4.23 -17.56 2.00
N LEU A 200 -3.87 -16.75 1.01
CA LEU A 200 -2.63 -16.95 0.26
C LEU A 200 -1.40 -16.94 1.18
N THR A 201 -0.53 -17.93 1.00
CA THR A 201 0.80 -17.92 1.59
C THR A 201 1.78 -17.12 0.75
N GLN A 202 2.95 -16.77 1.32
CA GLN A 202 3.99 -16.05 0.57
C GLN A 202 4.48 -16.86 -0.64
N LYS A 203 4.63 -18.18 -0.49
CA LYS A 203 5.03 -19.07 -1.60
C LYS A 203 4.02 -19.05 -2.75
N GLN A 204 2.72 -19.13 -2.44
CA GLN A 204 1.66 -19.03 -3.45
C GLN A 204 1.65 -17.66 -4.11
N PHE A 205 1.76 -16.59 -3.31
CA PHE A 205 1.80 -15.23 -3.82
C PHE A 205 2.96 -14.99 -4.79
N ASP A 206 4.13 -15.55 -4.51
CA ASP A 206 5.32 -15.38 -5.37
C ASP A 206 5.24 -16.20 -6.66
N LYS A 207 4.53 -17.33 -6.65
CA LYS A 207 4.31 -18.15 -7.85
C LYS A 207 3.63 -17.42 -9.01
N ILE A 208 2.85 -16.37 -8.75
CA ILE A 208 2.19 -15.61 -9.82
C ILE A 208 3.16 -15.09 -10.88
N GLU A 209 4.44 -14.88 -10.52
CA GLU A 209 5.47 -14.46 -11.45
C GLU A 209 5.73 -15.47 -12.58
N ASN A 210 5.45 -16.76 -12.34
CA ASN A 210 5.63 -17.82 -13.31
C ASN A 210 4.57 -17.82 -14.43
N TYR A 211 3.49 -17.06 -14.24
CA TYR A 211 2.36 -16.96 -15.16
C TYR A 211 2.45 -15.76 -16.13
N VAL A 212 3.55 -15.02 -16.07
CA VAL A 212 3.75 -13.83 -16.90
C VAL A 212 5.18 -13.70 -17.37
N ASP A 213 5.37 -13.34 -18.65
CA ASP A 213 6.65 -13.45 -19.34
C ASP A 213 7.63 -12.29 -19.08
N THR A 214 7.15 -11.11 -18.69
CA THR A 214 8.00 -9.91 -18.56
C THR A 214 7.98 -9.35 -17.13
N ASP A 215 9.11 -8.78 -16.71
CA ASP A 215 9.23 -8.18 -15.36
C ASP A 215 8.19 -7.09 -15.09
N TYR A 216 7.82 -6.33 -16.12
CA TYR A 216 6.75 -5.34 -16.00
C TYR A 216 5.39 -6.01 -15.72
N LYS A 217 5.04 -7.07 -16.46
CA LYS A 217 3.79 -7.81 -16.25
C LYS A 217 3.80 -8.53 -14.89
N LYS A 218 4.93 -9.11 -14.46
CA LYS A 218 5.09 -9.71 -13.12
C LYS A 218 4.77 -8.71 -12.01
N LYS A 219 5.33 -7.52 -12.12
CA LYS A 219 5.05 -6.43 -11.17
C LYS A 219 3.57 -6.03 -11.19
N CYS A 220 2.97 -5.89 -12.37
CA CYS A 220 1.55 -5.56 -12.50
C CYS A 220 0.65 -6.65 -11.93
N ALA A 221 0.93 -7.93 -12.19
CA ALA A 221 0.16 -9.05 -11.66
C ALA A 221 0.22 -9.12 -10.12
N LYS A 222 1.40 -8.96 -9.53
CA LYS A 222 1.55 -8.88 -8.06
C LYS A 222 0.81 -7.67 -7.45
N GLN A 223 0.83 -6.53 -8.13
CA GLN A 223 0.10 -5.35 -7.67
C GLN A 223 -1.41 -5.58 -7.72
N GLU A 224 -1.90 -6.20 -8.79
CA GLU A 224 -3.33 -6.51 -8.94
C GLU A 224 -3.80 -7.57 -7.94
N LEU A 225 -2.98 -8.61 -7.69
CA LEU A 225 -3.28 -9.61 -6.67
C LEU A 225 -3.41 -8.98 -5.27
N ARG A 226 -2.51 -8.05 -4.93
CA ARG A 226 -2.63 -7.26 -3.67
C ARG A 226 -3.88 -6.40 -3.66
N ALA A 227 -4.22 -5.77 -4.78
CA ALA A 227 -5.43 -4.96 -4.90
C ALA A 227 -6.69 -5.81 -4.72
N CYS A 228 -6.71 -7.04 -5.25
CA CYS A 228 -7.79 -8.00 -5.01
C CYS A 228 -7.94 -8.34 -3.52
N GLN A 229 -6.83 -8.68 -2.85
CA GLN A 229 -6.84 -8.97 -1.41
C GLN A 229 -7.31 -7.76 -0.59
N GLU A 230 -6.84 -6.55 -0.92
CA GLU A 230 -7.25 -5.29 -0.29
C GLU A 230 -8.75 -5.05 -0.46
N TYR A 231 -9.25 -5.18 -1.68
CA TYR A 231 -10.66 -5.00 -1.97
C TYR A 231 -11.53 -5.99 -1.18
N ILE A 232 -11.19 -7.28 -1.22
CA ILE A 232 -11.94 -8.34 -0.53
C ILE A 232 -11.96 -8.10 0.98
N PHE A 233 -10.81 -7.76 1.58
CA PHE A 233 -10.72 -7.50 3.01
C PHE A 233 -11.50 -6.24 3.43
N CYS A 234 -11.35 -5.14 2.67
CA CYS A 234 -11.96 -3.86 3.02
C CYS A 234 -13.48 -3.84 2.82
N HIS A 235 -14.02 -4.62 1.87
CA HIS A 235 -15.45 -4.67 1.56
C HIS A 235 -16.18 -5.88 2.17
N ALA A 236 -15.47 -6.74 2.90
CA ALA A 236 -16.11 -7.85 3.62
C ALA A 236 -17.14 -7.31 4.64
N LYS A 237 -18.26 -8.03 4.81
CA LYS A 237 -19.30 -7.68 5.79
C LYS A 237 -18.73 -7.56 7.21
N ASN A 238 -17.92 -8.52 7.61
CA ASN A 238 -17.19 -8.54 8.86
C ASN A 238 -15.70 -8.51 8.60
N ILE A 239 -14.90 -8.03 9.57
CA ILE A 239 -13.44 -8.07 9.45
C ILE A 239 -13.00 -9.53 9.50
N ALA A 240 -12.34 -9.99 8.43
CA ALA A 240 -11.78 -11.33 8.31
C ALA A 240 -10.42 -11.40 9.03
N TRP A 241 -10.45 -11.58 10.35
CA TRP A 241 -9.25 -11.61 11.20
C TRP A 241 -8.35 -12.83 10.93
N ASP A 242 -8.86 -13.84 10.28
CA ASP A 242 -8.17 -15.04 9.82
C ASP A 242 -7.42 -14.84 8.49
N SER A 243 -7.65 -13.73 7.79
CA SER A 243 -6.95 -13.40 6.54
C SER A 243 -5.44 -13.26 6.75
N THR A 244 -4.66 -13.73 5.76
CA THR A 244 -3.18 -13.65 5.81
C THR A 244 -2.64 -12.23 5.65
N VAL A 245 -3.45 -11.27 5.20
CA VAL A 245 -3.09 -9.85 5.12
C VAL A 245 -4.22 -9.01 5.70
N TRP A 246 -3.88 -8.14 6.64
CA TRP A 246 -4.81 -7.16 7.19
C TRP A 246 -4.52 -5.77 6.65
N TYR A 247 -5.57 -5.08 6.22
CA TYR A 247 -5.49 -3.72 5.68
C TYR A 247 -5.98 -2.73 6.74
N MET A 248 -5.07 -1.88 7.20
CA MET A 248 -5.32 -0.97 8.32
C MET A 248 -6.38 0.09 8.03
N GLU A 249 -6.66 0.37 6.75
CA GLU A 249 -7.74 1.30 6.36
C GLU A 249 -9.13 0.80 6.80
N ARG A 250 -9.33 -0.52 6.90
CA ARG A 250 -10.57 -1.13 7.39
C ARG A 250 -10.72 -1.01 8.90
N LEU A 251 -9.63 -0.85 9.62
CA LEU A 251 -9.61 -0.75 11.08
C LEU A 251 -9.65 0.74 11.46
N TYR A 252 -10.73 1.18 12.05
CA TYR A 252 -10.90 2.56 12.53
C TYR A 252 -10.11 2.77 13.83
N LEU A 253 -8.76 2.92 13.67
CA LEU A 253 -7.89 3.22 14.79
C LEU A 253 -7.95 4.71 15.13
N GLU A 254 -7.74 5.03 16.41
CA GLU A 254 -7.68 6.41 16.88
C GLU A 254 -6.54 7.17 16.18
N GLU A 255 -6.78 8.42 15.80
CA GLU A 255 -5.84 9.24 15.02
C GLU A 255 -4.45 9.35 15.68
N TYR A 256 -4.41 9.40 17.02
CA TYR A 256 -3.14 9.52 17.76
C TYR A 256 -2.27 8.25 17.70
N ARG A 257 -2.82 7.14 17.25
CA ARG A 257 -2.07 5.87 17.05
C ARG A 257 -1.45 5.77 15.66
N VAL A 258 -1.84 6.62 14.74
CA VAL A 258 -1.43 6.58 13.34
C VAL A 258 -0.54 7.77 13.01
N ASN A 259 0.59 7.53 12.35
CA ASN A 259 1.40 8.61 11.79
C ASN A 259 0.97 8.89 10.34
N PRO A 260 0.29 10.01 10.06
CA PRO A 260 -0.20 10.29 8.70
C PRO A 260 0.89 10.44 7.65
N SER A 261 2.10 10.88 8.06
CA SER A 261 3.25 11.03 7.14
C SER A 261 3.99 9.71 6.86
N ASN A 262 3.76 8.68 7.68
CA ASN A 262 4.35 7.35 7.50
C ASN A 262 3.36 6.27 7.95
N PRO A 263 2.19 6.15 7.27
CA PRO A 263 1.16 5.21 7.68
C PRO A 263 1.58 3.76 7.43
N VAL A 264 1.35 2.91 8.40
CA VAL A 264 1.36 1.45 8.19
C VAL A 264 0.06 1.10 7.47
N LYS A 265 0.15 0.57 6.26
CA LYS A 265 -1.03 0.24 5.45
C LYS A 265 -1.52 -1.19 5.68
N THR A 266 -0.58 -2.11 5.88
CA THR A 266 -0.88 -3.55 5.98
C THR A 266 -0.04 -4.22 7.05
N ILE A 267 -0.59 -5.29 7.63
CA ILE A 267 0.15 -6.29 8.40
C ILE A 267 -0.01 -7.61 7.66
N SER A 268 1.10 -8.21 7.20
CA SER A 268 1.09 -9.41 6.36
C SER A 268 1.67 -10.61 7.10
N PHE A 269 0.84 -11.61 7.33
CA PHE A 269 1.18 -12.89 7.94
C PHE A 269 1.53 -13.97 6.91
N MET A 270 1.60 -13.64 5.63
CA MET A 270 1.75 -14.59 4.52
C MET A 270 3.00 -15.46 4.63
N SER A 271 4.07 -14.96 5.24
CA SER A 271 5.31 -15.71 5.44
C SER A 271 5.28 -16.74 6.58
N ILE A 272 4.26 -16.68 7.44
CA ILE A 272 4.00 -17.70 8.45
C ILE A 272 3.15 -18.79 7.78
N GLU A 273 3.77 -19.92 7.44
CA GLU A 273 3.11 -20.95 6.64
C GLU A 273 2.16 -21.81 7.46
N ARG A 274 2.56 -22.17 8.67
CA ARG A 274 1.74 -23.00 9.56
C ARG A 274 0.57 -22.20 10.12
N THR A 275 -0.62 -22.70 9.89
CA THR A 275 -1.87 -22.05 10.31
C THR A 275 -1.95 -21.89 11.83
N ASP A 276 -1.55 -22.90 12.61
CA ASP A 276 -1.55 -22.88 14.07
C ASP A 276 -0.63 -21.77 14.64
N ASN A 277 0.55 -21.57 14.08
CA ASN A 277 1.46 -20.49 14.47
C ASN A 277 0.92 -19.13 14.04
N ARG A 278 0.39 -19.05 12.82
CA ARG A 278 -0.18 -17.79 12.28
C ARG A 278 -1.35 -17.30 13.13
N GLU A 279 -2.26 -18.18 13.51
CA GLU A 279 -3.40 -17.86 14.38
C GLU A 279 -2.94 -17.29 15.73
N LEU A 280 -1.93 -17.86 16.36
CA LEU A 280 -1.40 -17.34 17.64
C LEU A 280 -0.83 -15.93 17.48
N VAL A 281 -0.08 -15.68 16.41
CA VAL A 281 0.47 -14.35 16.14
C VAL A 281 -0.66 -13.36 15.77
N GLN A 282 -1.65 -13.78 15.01
CA GLN A 282 -2.83 -12.96 14.68
C GLN A 282 -3.61 -12.55 15.93
N GLU A 283 -3.85 -13.50 16.86
CA GLU A 283 -4.53 -13.22 18.13
C GLU A 283 -3.75 -12.20 18.99
N TYR A 284 -2.42 -12.33 19.05
CA TYR A 284 -1.58 -11.38 19.77
C TYR A 284 -1.65 -9.98 19.13
N ILE A 285 -1.50 -9.88 17.82
CA ILE A 285 -1.57 -8.59 17.12
C ILE A 285 -2.96 -7.97 17.21
N LYS A 286 -4.01 -8.77 17.14
CA LYS A 286 -5.39 -8.33 17.37
C LYS A 286 -5.58 -7.76 18.78
N TYR A 287 -5.00 -8.40 19.80
CA TYR A 287 -4.95 -7.88 21.15
C TYR A 287 -4.21 -6.53 21.21
N CYS A 288 -3.05 -6.41 20.59
CA CYS A 288 -2.29 -5.15 20.55
C CYS A 288 -3.09 -4.02 19.86
N LEU A 289 -3.81 -4.34 18.79
CA LEU A 289 -4.64 -3.37 18.07
C LEU A 289 -5.89 -2.94 18.86
N GLY A 290 -6.54 -3.88 19.55
CA GLY A 290 -7.84 -3.66 20.17
C GLY A 290 -7.80 -3.25 21.65
N VAL A 291 -6.75 -3.62 22.39
CA VAL A 291 -6.68 -3.45 23.85
C VAL A 291 -5.59 -2.45 24.27
N THR A 292 -4.47 -2.45 23.60
CA THR A 292 -3.36 -1.57 23.97
C THR A 292 -3.49 -0.18 23.34
N HIS A 293 -2.81 0.81 23.93
CA HIS A 293 -2.69 2.16 23.37
C HIS A 293 -1.43 2.36 22.54
N LEU A 294 -0.77 1.28 22.13
CA LEU A 294 0.45 1.33 21.32
C LEU A 294 0.20 2.00 19.97
N ALA A 295 1.17 2.76 19.51
CA ALA A 295 1.14 3.32 18.16
C ALA A 295 1.21 2.18 17.13
N LEU A 296 0.48 2.31 16.03
CA LEU A 296 0.44 1.29 14.98
C LEU A 296 1.83 0.95 14.41
N SER A 297 2.73 1.94 14.34
CA SER A 297 4.12 1.71 13.93
C SER A 297 4.92 0.85 14.91
N VAL A 298 4.61 0.94 16.21
CA VAL A 298 5.24 0.09 17.25
C VAL A 298 4.73 -1.35 17.09
N ILE A 299 3.41 -1.53 17.02
CA ILE A 299 2.79 -2.86 16.80
C ILE A 299 3.36 -3.52 15.54
N HIS A 300 3.48 -2.77 14.45
CA HIS A 300 4.05 -3.29 13.20
C HIS A 300 5.52 -3.69 13.35
N THR A 301 6.31 -2.94 14.13
CA THR A 301 7.73 -3.27 14.36
C THR A 301 7.88 -4.50 15.23
N GLU A 302 7.08 -4.63 16.29
CA GLU A 302 7.04 -5.82 17.15
C GLU A 302 6.59 -7.05 16.37
N PHE A 303 5.50 -6.92 15.60
CA PHE A 303 5.04 -7.98 14.70
C PHE A 303 6.17 -8.47 13.79
N TYR A 304 6.90 -7.56 13.14
CA TYR A 304 7.96 -7.93 12.21
C TYR A 304 9.14 -8.67 12.90
N ARG A 305 9.42 -8.34 14.17
CA ARG A 305 10.42 -9.05 14.99
C ARG A 305 9.95 -10.47 15.32
N ILE A 306 8.70 -10.61 15.77
CA ILE A 306 8.08 -11.90 16.08
C ILE A 306 7.98 -12.75 14.80
N GLN A 307 7.53 -12.17 13.69
CA GLN A 307 7.41 -12.88 12.41
C GLN A 307 8.75 -13.51 11.98
N LYS A 308 9.86 -12.79 12.11
CA LYS A 308 11.18 -13.32 11.78
C LYS A 308 11.55 -14.53 12.63
N PHE A 309 11.23 -14.50 13.91
CA PHE A 309 11.44 -15.65 14.79
C PHE A 309 10.57 -16.84 14.38
N VAL A 310 9.28 -16.60 14.10
CA VAL A 310 8.35 -17.67 13.70
C VAL A 310 8.75 -18.32 12.37
N VAL A 311 9.10 -17.49 11.38
CA VAL A 311 9.57 -17.98 10.07
C VAL A 311 10.84 -18.83 10.25
N TRP A 312 11.82 -18.36 11.02
CA TRP A 312 13.01 -19.14 11.33
C TRP A 312 12.66 -20.48 12.01
N LEU A 313 11.73 -20.46 12.97
CA LEU A 313 11.30 -21.67 13.66
C LEU A 313 10.69 -22.69 12.69
N GLU A 314 9.82 -22.25 11.79
CA GLU A 314 9.17 -23.08 10.77
C GLU A 314 10.14 -23.63 9.72
N GLU A 315 11.20 -22.89 9.39
CA GLU A 315 12.23 -23.32 8.44
C GLU A 315 13.23 -24.32 9.04
N THR A 316 13.43 -24.27 10.36
CA THR A 316 14.49 -25.06 11.01
C THR A 316 13.99 -26.18 11.90
N THR A 317 12.69 -26.19 12.24
CA THR A 317 12.12 -27.15 13.18
C THR A 317 10.72 -27.60 12.77
N GLU A 318 10.29 -28.75 13.29
CA GLU A 318 8.92 -29.28 13.13
C GLU A 318 7.97 -28.84 14.26
N ILE A 319 8.49 -28.17 15.30
CA ILE A 319 7.70 -27.77 16.47
C ILE A 319 6.86 -26.51 16.21
N ASN A 320 5.76 -26.38 16.95
CA ASN A 320 4.94 -25.15 16.91
C ASN A 320 5.31 -24.20 18.05
N LEU A 321 4.78 -22.98 18.00
CA LEU A 321 5.05 -21.94 19.00
C LEU A 321 4.72 -22.33 20.44
N LYS A 322 3.76 -23.24 20.67
CA LYS A 322 3.41 -23.73 22.01
C LYS A 322 4.43 -24.72 22.60
N GLN A 323 5.27 -25.31 21.76
CA GLN A 323 6.24 -26.34 22.10
C GLN A 323 7.68 -25.79 22.20
N VAL A 324 7.87 -24.53 21.94
CA VAL A 324 9.18 -23.85 21.99
C VAL A 324 9.73 -23.93 23.41
N SER A 325 10.95 -24.41 23.53
CA SER A 325 11.72 -24.44 24.77
C SER A 325 12.81 -23.37 24.75
N GLU A 326 13.47 -23.19 25.90
CA GLU A 326 14.62 -22.29 26.01
C GLU A 326 15.74 -22.61 25.01
N ASN A 327 15.87 -23.88 24.61
CA ASN A 327 16.90 -24.31 23.67
C ASN A 327 16.70 -23.70 22.27
N GLU A 328 15.47 -23.69 21.76
CA GLU A 328 15.14 -23.04 20.47
C GLU A 328 15.35 -21.53 20.54
N ILE A 329 14.98 -20.92 21.66
CA ILE A 329 15.22 -19.48 21.90
C ILE A 329 16.72 -19.19 21.86
N LYS A 330 17.55 -19.97 22.55
CA LYS A 330 19.02 -19.82 22.53
C LYS A 330 19.59 -19.94 21.12
N LYS A 331 19.16 -20.95 20.36
CA LYS A 331 19.61 -21.13 18.97
C LYS A 331 19.29 -19.90 18.11
N TYR A 332 18.06 -19.37 18.20
CA TYR A 332 17.68 -18.17 17.47
C TYR A 332 18.51 -16.95 17.87
N PHE A 333 18.71 -16.72 19.16
CA PHE A 333 19.50 -15.60 19.65
C PHE A 333 20.97 -15.69 19.22
N GLN A 334 21.54 -16.88 19.15
CA GLN A 334 22.90 -17.08 18.61
C GLN A 334 23.01 -16.66 17.15
N ILE A 335 21.98 -16.94 16.33
CA ILE A 335 21.96 -16.56 14.91
C ILE A 335 21.92 -15.03 14.74
N ILE A 336 21.21 -14.32 15.62
CA ILE A 336 21.06 -12.87 15.54
C ILE A 336 22.08 -12.11 16.39
N ASP A 337 23.03 -12.79 17.05
CA ASP A 337 24.00 -12.22 18.00
C ASP A 337 24.89 -11.13 17.40
N TYR A 338 25.13 -11.16 16.07
CA TYR A 338 25.89 -10.13 15.34
C TYR A 338 25.19 -8.77 15.26
N LYS A 339 23.94 -8.68 15.71
CA LYS A 339 23.18 -7.41 15.68
C LYS A 339 23.67 -6.47 16.78
N GLU A 340 23.49 -5.16 16.50
CA GLU A 340 23.70 -4.10 17.50
C GLU A 340 22.89 -4.37 18.77
N ALA A 341 23.47 -4.10 19.95
CA ALA A 341 22.90 -4.45 21.24
C ALA A 341 21.46 -3.94 21.42
N SER A 342 21.18 -2.70 21.07
CA SER A 342 19.83 -2.12 21.18
C SER A 342 18.81 -2.87 20.32
N TYR A 343 19.13 -3.13 19.05
CA TYR A 343 18.23 -3.89 18.16
C TYR A 343 18.06 -5.35 18.57
N PHE A 344 19.13 -5.96 19.11
CA PHE A 344 19.08 -7.32 19.66
C PHE A 344 18.15 -7.37 20.87
N ASN A 345 18.31 -6.45 21.83
CA ASN A 345 17.46 -6.35 23.01
C ASN A 345 15.97 -6.16 22.64
N ASP A 346 15.71 -5.32 21.68
CA ASP A 346 14.36 -5.08 21.15
C ASP A 346 13.69 -6.35 20.61
N ILE A 347 14.45 -7.24 19.94
CA ILE A 347 13.93 -8.53 19.45
C ILE A 347 13.60 -9.45 20.63
N ILE A 348 14.50 -9.53 21.62
CA ILE A 348 14.28 -10.35 22.82
C ILE A 348 13.01 -9.92 23.55
N ILE A 349 12.85 -8.61 23.77
CA ILE A 349 11.69 -8.04 24.47
C ILE A 349 10.41 -8.34 23.67
N ALA A 350 10.41 -8.17 22.36
CA ALA A 350 9.22 -8.44 21.54
C ALA A 350 8.79 -9.92 21.59
N ILE A 351 9.75 -10.86 21.54
CA ILE A 351 9.46 -12.29 21.65
C ILE A 351 8.97 -12.62 23.07
N TYR A 352 9.58 -12.02 24.11
CA TYR A 352 9.15 -12.22 25.49
C TYR A 352 7.71 -11.75 25.71
N GLN A 353 7.35 -10.55 25.27
CA GLN A 353 6.01 -9.98 25.38
C GLN A 353 4.95 -10.85 24.66
N PHE A 354 5.31 -11.42 23.52
CA PHE A 354 4.45 -12.35 22.82
C PHE A 354 4.21 -13.63 23.67
N TYR A 355 5.25 -14.21 24.23
CA TYR A 355 5.09 -15.42 25.10
C TYR A 355 4.39 -15.10 26.42
N GLU A 356 4.62 -13.94 27.01
CA GLU A 356 3.88 -13.44 28.18
C GLU A 356 2.38 -13.32 27.90
N TYR A 357 2.02 -12.83 26.70
CA TYR A 357 0.62 -12.82 26.25
C TYR A 357 0.04 -14.25 26.15
N LEU A 358 0.76 -15.19 25.55
CA LEU A 358 0.33 -16.58 25.43
C LEU A 358 0.12 -17.22 26.81
N GLN A 359 0.98 -16.94 27.78
CA GLN A 359 0.83 -17.38 29.15
C GLN A 359 -0.40 -16.75 29.82
N THR A 360 -0.57 -15.44 29.67
CA THR A 360 -1.73 -14.70 30.22
C THR A 360 -3.05 -15.23 29.68
N LYS A 361 -3.06 -15.72 28.45
CA LYS A 361 -4.23 -16.39 27.83
C LYS A 361 -4.37 -17.87 28.17
N ASN A 362 -3.50 -18.41 29.02
CA ASN A 362 -3.45 -19.83 29.38
C ASN A 362 -3.24 -20.77 28.17
N ILE A 363 -2.62 -20.28 27.09
CA ILE A 363 -2.27 -21.06 25.89
C ILE A 363 -1.03 -21.90 26.17
N ILE A 364 -0.09 -21.35 26.95
CA ILE A 364 1.08 -22.03 27.49
C ILE A 364 1.10 -21.92 29.02
N LYS A 365 1.81 -22.80 29.70
CA LYS A 365 1.91 -22.82 31.18
C LYS A 365 2.87 -21.76 31.70
N GLU A 366 3.99 -21.59 31.06
CA GLU A 366 5.08 -20.69 31.46
C GLU A 366 5.81 -20.12 30.24
N VAL A 367 6.41 -18.95 30.36
CA VAL A 367 7.25 -18.35 29.33
C VAL A 367 8.52 -19.16 29.19
N PRO A 368 8.96 -19.54 27.97
CA PRO A 368 10.08 -20.50 27.78
C PRO A 368 11.45 -19.96 28.19
N PHE A 369 11.59 -18.67 28.49
CA PHE A 369 12.88 -18.07 28.86
C PHE A 369 12.71 -16.80 29.72
N ASN A 370 13.75 -16.45 30.49
CA ASN A 370 13.82 -15.17 31.17
C ASN A 370 14.65 -14.19 30.31
N TYR A 371 14.01 -13.16 29.78
CA TYR A 371 14.63 -12.19 28.87
C TYR A 371 15.84 -11.47 29.48
N GLN A 372 15.86 -11.20 30.81
CA GLN A 372 16.93 -10.45 31.47
C GLN A 372 18.30 -11.12 31.33
N TYR A 373 18.36 -12.45 31.22
CA TYR A 373 19.63 -13.19 31.05
C TYR A 373 20.26 -13.02 29.66
N TYR A 374 19.49 -12.54 28.69
CA TYR A 374 19.93 -12.43 27.29
C TYR A 374 20.20 -10.98 26.86
N LEU A 375 19.82 -9.99 27.68
CA LEU A 375 20.02 -8.60 27.32
C LEU A 375 21.50 -8.25 27.24
N LYS A 376 21.91 -7.61 26.16
CA LYS A 376 23.24 -7.04 25.97
C LYS A 376 23.30 -5.65 26.58
N LYS A 377 24.46 -5.33 27.15
CA LYS A 377 24.73 -3.95 27.61
C LYS A 377 24.79 -3.01 26.41
N GLU A 378 23.92 -2.03 26.40
CA GLU A 378 23.93 -1.00 25.37
C GLU A 378 25.04 0.02 25.68
N ILE A 379 25.95 0.18 24.72
CA ILE A 379 26.99 1.23 24.80
C ILE A 379 26.49 2.39 23.95
N LEU A 380 26.12 3.47 24.62
CA LEU A 380 25.71 4.69 23.94
C LEU A 380 26.92 5.32 23.24
N HIS A 381 27.01 5.17 21.94
CA HIS A 381 27.97 5.88 21.12
C HIS A 381 27.40 7.25 20.75
N HIS A 382 27.89 8.28 21.39
CA HIS A 382 27.55 9.65 21.03
C HIS A 382 28.36 10.05 19.79
N ASN A 383 27.69 10.15 18.66
CA ASN A 383 28.29 10.69 17.44
C ASN A 383 27.78 12.12 17.25
N ASP A 384 28.69 13.07 17.02
CA ASP A 384 28.28 14.41 16.59
C ASP A 384 27.56 14.31 15.24
N ARG A 385 26.31 14.78 15.22
CA ARG A 385 25.45 14.77 14.06
C ARG A 385 25.09 16.17 13.58
N SER A 386 25.66 17.20 14.18
CA SER A 386 25.45 18.56 13.71
C SER A 386 26.03 18.73 12.31
N VAL A 387 25.29 19.43 11.47
CA VAL A 387 25.73 19.76 10.11
C VAL A 387 26.84 20.82 10.22
N GLU A 388 27.97 20.61 9.56
CA GLU A 388 29.07 21.57 9.49
C GLU A 388 28.56 22.91 8.94
N GLN A 389 29.11 24.00 9.49
CA GLN A 389 28.66 25.37 9.18
C GLN A 389 28.73 25.69 7.68
N GLU A 390 29.81 25.29 7.01
CA GLU A 390 30.01 25.52 5.58
C GLU A 390 28.98 24.76 4.74
N THR A 391 28.67 23.51 5.12
CA THR A 391 27.62 22.69 4.48
C THR A 391 26.24 23.33 4.69
N TYR A 392 25.95 23.79 5.92
CA TYR A 392 24.68 24.45 6.25
C TYR A 392 24.48 25.72 5.40
N GLU A 393 25.48 26.56 5.27
CA GLU A 393 25.46 27.77 4.44
C GLU A 393 25.33 27.45 2.96
N SER A 394 26.04 26.42 2.48
CA SER A 394 25.90 25.95 1.10
C SER A 394 24.48 25.48 0.79
N ILE A 395 23.85 24.72 1.70
CA ILE A 395 22.45 24.30 1.54
C ILE A 395 21.52 25.50 1.46
N LEU A 396 21.67 26.49 2.34
CA LEU A 396 20.87 27.71 2.33
C LEU A 396 21.00 28.48 1.01
N LYS A 397 22.22 28.63 0.50
CA LYS A 397 22.52 29.32 -0.76
C LYS A 397 21.83 28.65 -1.96
N HIS A 398 21.80 27.33 -1.99
CA HIS A 398 21.24 26.52 -3.08
C HIS A 398 19.81 26.03 -2.82
N LEU A 399 19.18 26.43 -1.72
CA LEU A 399 17.84 25.98 -1.33
C LEU A 399 16.77 26.28 -2.40
N LYS A 400 16.94 27.35 -3.19
CA LYS A 400 16.05 27.74 -4.29
C LYS A 400 15.98 26.68 -5.40
N ASP A 401 17.02 25.89 -5.57
CA ASP A 401 17.15 24.89 -6.63
C ASP A 401 16.43 23.56 -6.26
N PHE A 402 16.00 23.44 -5.01
CA PHE A 402 15.22 22.27 -4.54
C PHE A 402 13.75 22.37 -4.96
N PRO A 403 13.08 21.23 -5.22
CA PRO A 403 11.63 21.20 -5.45
C PRO A 403 10.87 21.87 -4.30
N GLU A 404 9.83 22.63 -4.61
CA GLU A 404 9.16 23.54 -3.67
C GLU A 404 8.71 22.85 -2.36
N LYS A 405 7.99 21.73 -2.43
CA LYS A 405 7.52 21.02 -1.22
C LYS A 405 8.68 20.51 -0.34
N PRO A 406 9.61 19.69 -0.86
CA PRO A 406 10.77 19.24 -0.07
C PRO A 406 11.61 20.39 0.47
N ARG A 407 11.79 21.47 -0.31
CA ARG A 407 12.50 22.68 0.11
C ARG A 407 11.89 23.31 1.36
N LEU A 408 10.58 23.51 1.35
CA LEU A 408 9.88 24.11 2.49
C LEU A 408 9.89 23.19 3.72
N ILE A 409 9.76 21.88 3.52
CA ILE A 409 9.87 20.91 4.62
C ILE A 409 11.28 20.95 5.23
N LEU A 410 12.33 20.96 4.39
CA LEU A 410 13.72 21.07 4.84
C LEU A 410 13.95 22.37 5.60
N LEU A 411 13.44 23.49 5.11
CA LEU A 411 13.57 24.81 5.73
C LEU A 411 13.03 24.82 7.18
N HIS A 412 11.91 24.14 7.44
CA HIS A 412 11.39 24.01 8.81
C HIS A 412 12.33 23.21 9.72
N SER A 413 12.93 22.16 9.18
CA SER A 413 13.90 21.37 9.95
C SER A 413 15.17 22.17 10.23
N MET A 414 15.64 22.95 9.25
CA MET A 414 16.82 23.80 9.37
C MET A 414 16.61 24.95 10.36
N LEU A 415 15.49 25.66 10.28
CA LEU A 415 15.25 26.85 11.11
C LEU A 415 14.70 26.54 12.50
N LEU A 416 13.92 25.47 12.63
CA LEU A 416 13.14 25.19 13.85
C LEU A 416 13.50 23.86 14.52
N GLY A 417 14.37 23.06 13.92
CA GLY A 417 14.71 21.73 14.44
C GLY A 417 13.52 20.76 14.52
N LEU A 418 12.43 21.00 13.79
CA LEU A 418 11.24 20.13 13.80
C LEU A 418 11.54 18.76 13.20
N ARG A 419 10.89 17.72 13.75
CA ARG A 419 10.93 16.39 13.12
C ARG A 419 10.21 16.44 11.78
N ILE A 420 10.82 15.86 10.74
CA ILE A 420 10.24 15.87 9.39
C ILE A 420 8.81 15.31 9.35
N SER A 421 8.52 14.27 10.15
CA SER A 421 7.17 13.72 10.25
C SER A 421 6.15 14.73 10.81
N GLU A 422 6.58 15.58 11.76
CA GLU A 422 5.74 16.65 12.32
C GLU A 422 5.47 17.73 11.26
N VAL A 423 6.52 18.13 10.52
CA VAL A 423 6.38 19.10 9.42
C VAL A 423 5.46 18.60 8.32
N CYS A 424 5.58 17.33 7.90
CA CYS A 424 4.72 16.72 6.90
C CYS A 424 3.22 16.69 7.33
N CYS A 425 2.95 16.76 8.63
CA CYS A 425 1.60 16.74 9.19
C CYS A 425 1.07 18.12 9.58
N LEU A 426 1.76 19.22 9.23
CA LEU A 426 1.28 20.59 9.49
C LEU A 426 -0.03 20.86 8.75
N LYS A 427 -0.98 21.49 9.46
CA LYS A 427 -2.27 21.91 8.92
C LYS A 427 -2.28 23.37 8.55
N GLY A 428 -3.22 23.80 7.68
CA GLY A 428 -3.31 25.16 7.16
C GLY A 428 -3.47 26.25 8.23
N ASN A 429 -4.02 25.90 9.40
CA ASN A 429 -4.18 26.79 10.55
C ASN A 429 -2.95 26.84 11.47
N ALA A 430 -1.86 26.11 11.15
CA ALA A 430 -0.70 25.99 12.02
C ALA A 430 0.03 27.32 12.31
N TYR A 431 -0.05 28.31 11.40
CA TYR A 431 0.68 29.59 11.51
C TYR A 431 -0.23 30.71 11.96
N TYR A 432 0.17 31.41 13.00
CA TYR A 432 -0.61 32.52 13.57
C TYR A 432 0.31 33.61 14.16
N TRP A 433 -0.26 34.77 14.45
CA TRP A 433 0.39 35.82 15.21
C TRP A 433 -0.05 35.79 16.67
N GLN A 434 0.90 36.00 17.58
CA GLN A 434 0.59 36.22 18.98
C GLN A 434 1.40 37.43 19.47
N GLY A 435 0.67 38.50 19.79
CA GLY A 435 1.32 39.77 20.06
C GLY A 435 2.05 40.32 18.81
N ARG A 436 3.36 40.52 18.92
CA ARG A 436 4.21 41.01 17.83
C ARG A 436 4.98 39.89 17.11
N ASP A 437 4.83 38.66 17.54
CA ASP A 437 5.63 37.55 17.07
C ASP A 437 4.80 36.57 16.23
N ALA A 438 5.45 36.02 15.23
CA ALA A 438 4.90 34.92 14.44
C ALA A 438 5.15 33.59 15.15
N TRP A 439 4.14 32.74 15.17
CA TRP A 439 4.15 31.47 15.88
C TRP A 439 3.71 30.33 14.97
N ILE A 440 4.16 29.10 15.30
CA ILE A 440 3.67 27.87 14.71
C ILE A 440 3.18 26.92 15.81
N GLN A 441 2.03 26.28 15.57
CA GLN A 441 1.52 25.19 16.38
C GLN A 441 1.79 23.88 15.66
N VAL A 442 2.47 22.93 16.35
CA VAL A 442 2.89 21.65 15.78
C VAL A 442 2.35 20.51 16.63
N TYR A 443 1.65 19.56 16.03
CA TYR A 443 1.28 18.33 16.70
C TYR A 443 2.47 17.37 16.72
N GLN A 444 2.91 17.02 17.93
CA GLN A 444 4.00 16.08 18.16
C GLN A 444 3.44 14.66 18.18
N ILE A 445 3.57 13.95 17.07
CA ILE A 445 2.99 12.60 16.87
C ILE A 445 3.46 11.62 17.97
N LYS A 446 4.73 11.68 18.34
CA LYS A 446 5.33 10.79 19.34
C LYS A 446 4.86 11.08 20.76
N MET A 447 4.63 12.36 21.08
CA MET A 447 4.23 12.87 22.39
C MET A 447 2.71 12.99 22.56
N ARG A 448 1.97 12.91 21.47
CA ARG A 448 0.51 13.08 21.41
C ARG A 448 0.03 14.42 21.98
N THR A 449 0.86 15.46 21.85
CA THR A 449 0.59 16.81 22.36
C THR A 449 0.89 17.87 21.31
N TYR A 450 0.33 19.06 21.49
CA TYR A 450 0.67 20.22 20.69
C TYR A 450 1.78 21.03 21.36
N LYS A 451 2.79 21.42 20.58
CA LYS A 451 3.73 22.45 20.99
C LYS A 451 3.53 23.73 20.18
N ARG A 452 3.87 24.86 20.76
CA ARG A 452 3.85 26.18 20.15
C ARG A 452 5.22 26.79 20.28
N ILE A 453 5.79 27.24 19.17
CA ILE A 453 7.11 27.85 19.14
C ILE A 453 7.09 29.13 18.31
N PRO A 454 7.86 30.17 18.68
CA PRO A 454 8.04 31.34 17.84
C PRO A 454 8.83 30.97 16.59
N ILE A 455 8.54 31.66 15.50
CA ILE A 455 9.20 31.45 14.20
C ILE A 455 9.65 32.76 13.59
N PRO A 456 10.66 32.76 12.72
CA PRO A 456 11.03 33.94 11.95
C PRO A 456 9.86 34.43 11.10
N GLU A 457 9.65 35.76 11.09
CA GLU A 457 8.57 36.38 10.32
C GLU A 457 8.65 36.04 8.83
N ILE A 458 9.86 35.90 8.30
CA ILE A 458 10.06 35.51 6.88
C ILE A 458 9.48 34.14 6.59
N LEU A 459 9.66 33.16 7.48
CA LEU A 459 9.08 31.83 7.32
C LEU A 459 7.54 31.89 7.34
N TYR A 460 6.97 32.67 8.26
CA TYR A 460 5.53 32.92 8.31
C TYR A 460 4.99 33.46 6.97
N LYS A 461 5.65 34.50 6.44
CA LYS A 461 5.25 35.13 5.17
C LYS A 461 5.32 34.13 4.00
N ILE A 462 6.42 33.39 3.89
CA ILE A 462 6.60 32.35 2.86
C ILE A 462 5.46 31.32 2.93
N MET A 463 5.16 30.83 4.12
CA MET A 463 4.14 29.79 4.30
C MET A 463 2.73 30.32 4.06
N LYS A 464 2.41 31.56 4.44
CA LYS A 464 1.11 32.16 4.10
C LYS A 464 0.92 32.32 2.58
N VAL A 465 1.99 32.70 1.86
CA VAL A 465 1.96 32.75 0.37
C VAL A 465 1.74 31.35 -0.21
N TYR A 466 2.44 30.35 0.30
CA TYR A 466 2.29 28.96 -0.14
C TYR A 466 0.85 28.44 0.09
N ILE A 467 0.31 28.61 1.29
CA ILE A 467 -1.05 28.20 1.66
C ILE A 467 -2.08 28.85 0.74
N LYS A 468 -1.94 30.17 0.48
CA LYS A 468 -2.83 30.91 -0.42
C LYS A 468 -2.69 30.43 -1.88
N LYS A 469 -1.46 30.21 -2.35
CA LYS A 469 -1.17 29.73 -3.72
C LYS A 469 -1.87 28.43 -4.05
N TYR A 470 -1.92 27.51 -3.09
CA TYR A 470 -2.51 26.18 -3.29
C TYR A 470 -3.93 26.03 -2.74
N GLY A 471 -4.55 27.10 -2.23
CA GLY A 471 -5.92 27.10 -1.70
C GLY A 471 -6.12 26.12 -0.52
N ILE A 472 -5.12 25.99 0.36
CA ILE A 472 -5.12 25.03 1.44
C ILE A 472 -6.06 25.48 2.56
N GLY A 473 -7.05 24.64 2.90
CA GLY A 473 -8.01 24.88 3.99
C GLY A 473 -7.36 24.78 5.37
N ALA A 474 -8.05 25.29 6.39
CA ALA A 474 -7.55 25.32 7.78
C ALA A 474 -7.20 23.93 8.33
N GLU A 475 -8.03 22.94 8.04
CA GLU A 475 -7.87 21.55 8.52
C GLU A 475 -7.12 20.65 7.54
N ASP A 476 -6.79 21.14 6.34
CA ASP A 476 -6.04 20.40 5.35
C ASP A 476 -4.55 20.35 5.72
N TYR A 477 -3.87 19.29 5.29
CA TYR A 477 -2.42 19.24 5.39
C TYR A 477 -1.80 20.28 4.44
N ILE A 478 -0.80 21.03 4.91
CA ILE A 478 -0.07 21.99 4.08
C ILE A 478 0.70 21.27 2.98
N PHE A 479 1.39 20.22 3.35
CA PHE A 479 2.14 19.39 2.42
C PHE A 479 1.34 18.14 2.08
N GLN A 480 0.63 18.20 0.96
CA GLN A 480 -0.25 17.12 0.51
C GLN A 480 0.43 16.21 -0.51
N ASN A 481 0.10 14.92 -0.45
CA ASN A 481 0.34 13.97 -1.54
C ASN A 481 -0.76 14.11 -2.62
N GLN A 482 -0.70 13.28 -3.67
CA GLN A 482 -1.66 13.32 -4.79
C GLN A 482 -3.12 13.00 -4.37
N LYS A 483 -3.32 12.38 -3.21
CA LYS A 483 -4.64 12.02 -2.66
C LYS A 483 -5.15 13.03 -1.61
N GLY A 484 -4.52 14.20 -1.47
CA GLY A 484 -4.88 15.18 -0.44
C GLY A 484 -4.48 14.82 1.00
N LYS A 485 -3.87 13.64 1.23
CA LYS A 485 -3.36 13.22 2.55
C LYS A 485 -1.98 13.81 2.81
N ALA A 486 -1.46 13.69 4.04
CA ALA A 486 -0.13 14.18 4.42
C ALA A 486 0.98 13.70 3.46
N TYR A 487 1.96 14.55 3.22
CA TYR A 487 3.12 14.21 2.40
C TYR A 487 3.93 13.11 3.09
N HIS A 488 4.32 12.08 2.33
CA HIS A 488 5.00 10.93 2.91
C HIS A 488 6.45 11.25 3.29
N TYR A 489 6.83 10.90 4.50
CA TYR A 489 8.21 10.99 4.99
C TYR A 489 9.21 10.25 4.07
N SER A 490 8.84 9.08 3.59
CA SER A 490 9.67 8.31 2.65
C SER A 490 9.91 9.05 1.34
N SER A 491 8.90 9.74 0.80
CA SER A 491 9.03 10.56 -0.42
C SER A 491 9.96 11.76 -0.21
N PHE A 492 9.85 12.42 0.95
CA PHE A 492 10.78 13.48 1.34
C PHE A 492 12.21 12.96 1.43
N ARG A 493 12.42 11.87 2.17
CA ARG A 493 13.75 11.26 2.35
C ARG A 493 14.38 10.84 1.03
N TRP A 494 13.59 10.26 0.13
CA TRP A 494 14.05 9.88 -1.21
C TRP A 494 14.46 11.12 -2.01
N SER A 495 13.64 12.17 -2.02
CA SER A 495 13.96 13.42 -2.71
C SER A 495 15.24 14.06 -2.19
N MET A 496 15.42 14.12 -0.88
CA MET A 496 16.63 14.66 -0.26
C MET A 496 17.86 13.82 -0.63
N LYS A 497 17.81 12.51 -0.46
CA LYS A 497 18.91 11.63 -0.84
C LYS A 497 19.31 11.80 -2.29
N LYS A 498 18.33 11.90 -3.21
CA LYS A 498 18.60 12.14 -4.61
C LYS A 498 19.34 13.45 -4.83
N ILE A 499 18.85 14.57 -4.27
CA ILE A 499 19.45 15.90 -4.43
C ILE A 499 20.87 15.95 -3.88
N PHE A 500 21.08 15.42 -2.67
CA PHE A 500 22.40 15.44 -2.05
C PHE A 500 23.40 14.52 -2.77
N ASN A 501 22.98 13.37 -3.26
CA ASN A 501 23.84 12.46 -4.04
C ASN A 501 24.19 13.02 -5.42
N GLU A 502 23.24 13.69 -6.10
CA GLU A 502 23.48 14.30 -7.41
C GLU A 502 24.37 15.55 -7.35
N ASN A 503 24.48 16.17 -6.16
CA ASN A 503 25.23 17.39 -5.92
C ASN A 503 26.21 17.25 -4.73
N HIS A 504 26.81 16.07 -4.56
CA HIS A 504 27.64 15.75 -3.39
C HIS A 504 28.83 16.70 -3.20
N GLU A 505 29.51 17.10 -4.26
CA GLU A 505 30.62 18.07 -4.23
C GLU A 505 30.17 19.45 -3.72
N LEU A 506 28.97 19.90 -4.16
CA LEU A 506 28.40 21.19 -3.75
C LEU A 506 28.07 21.24 -2.26
N PHE A 507 27.69 20.09 -1.68
CA PHE A 507 27.34 19.95 -0.28
C PHE A 507 28.42 19.25 0.55
N GLN A 508 29.68 19.30 0.11
CA GLN A 508 30.85 18.81 0.86
C GLN A 508 30.70 17.33 1.27
N GLU A 509 30.23 16.50 0.34
CA GLU A 509 30.00 15.06 0.53
C GLU A 509 29.04 14.74 1.70
N TYR A 510 28.24 15.71 2.14
CA TYR A 510 27.28 15.51 3.21
C TYR A 510 26.23 14.45 2.86
N ASN A 511 26.16 13.41 3.68
CA ASN A 511 25.17 12.35 3.54
C ASN A 511 23.92 12.70 4.38
N PHE A 512 22.86 13.11 3.71
CA PHE A 512 21.64 13.59 4.33
C PHE A 512 21.02 12.60 5.33
N LYS A 513 20.84 13.04 6.57
CA LYS A 513 20.06 12.38 7.62
C LYS A 513 19.03 13.34 8.19
N SER A 514 17.81 12.90 8.34
CA SER A 514 16.66 13.75 8.71
C SER A 514 16.73 14.37 10.11
N HIS A 515 17.57 13.84 10.99
CA HIS A 515 17.75 14.35 12.37
C HIS A 515 18.92 15.29 12.54
N ASP A 516 19.83 15.40 11.57
CA ASP A 516 21.05 16.17 11.72
C ASP A 516 20.78 17.67 11.93
N PHE A 517 19.81 18.24 11.22
CA PHE A 517 19.42 19.64 11.41
C PHE A 517 18.82 19.93 12.80
N ARG A 518 18.11 18.94 13.35
CA ARG A 518 17.60 19.05 14.72
C ARG A 518 18.74 19.04 15.73
N HIS A 519 19.76 18.21 15.52
CA HIS A 519 20.99 18.23 16.29
C HIS A 519 21.69 19.58 16.15
N THR A 520 21.83 20.10 14.93
CA THR A 520 22.42 21.40 14.66
C THR A 520 21.77 22.54 15.46
N ILE A 521 20.41 22.62 15.39
CA ILE A 521 19.67 23.66 16.14
C ILE A 521 19.83 23.50 17.64
N ALA A 522 19.79 22.28 18.18
CA ALA A 522 20.02 22.05 19.60
C ALA A 522 21.40 22.48 20.04
N THR A 523 22.41 22.15 19.23
CA THR A 523 23.79 22.54 19.48
C THR A 523 23.98 24.06 19.44
N MET A 524 23.41 24.74 18.43
CA MET A 524 23.44 26.20 18.31
C MET A 524 22.83 26.88 19.54
N PHE A 525 21.63 26.49 19.97
CA PHE A 525 21.00 27.05 21.17
C PHE A 525 21.84 26.84 22.41
N TYR A 526 22.44 25.67 22.53
CA TYR A 526 23.31 25.40 23.69
C TYR A 526 24.60 26.23 23.66
N GLU A 527 25.21 26.42 22.49
CA GLU A 527 26.37 27.29 22.30
C GLU A 527 26.07 28.77 22.60
N ASP A 528 24.85 29.22 22.28
CA ASP A 528 24.33 30.54 22.59
C ASP A 528 23.96 30.73 24.09
N GLY A 529 24.21 29.72 24.93
CA GLY A 529 23.98 29.77 26.38
C GLY A 529 22.52 29.56 26.79
N VAL A 530 21.64 29.03 25.89
CA VAL A 530 20.27 28.70 26.26
C VAL A 530 20.28 27.50 27.23
N PRO A 531 19.57 27.59 28.38
CA PRO A 531 19.54 26.51 29.35
C PRO A 531 19.02 25.19 28.71
N LEU A 532 19.67 24.08 29.07
CA LEU A 532 19.36 22.76 28.52
C LEU A 532 17.87 22.38 28.61
N GLN A 533 17.24 22.72 29.73
CA GLN A 533 15.81 22.53 29.92
C GLN A 533 14.97 23.28 28.89
N SER A 534 15.32 24.52 28.57
CA SER A 534 14.65 25.32 27.56
C SER A 534 14.82 24.72 26.15
N VAL A 535 16.03 24.20 25.85
CA VAL A 535 16.30 23.48 24.59
C VAL A 535 15.47 22.20 24.51
N ARG A 536 15.37 21.44 25.62
CA ARG A 536 14.54 20.27 25.74
C ARG A 536 13.07 20.59 25.41
N ASP A 537 12.52 21.61 26.08
CA ASP A 537 11.12 22.02 25.95
C ASP A 537 10.85 22.55 24.53
N TYR A 538 11.77 23.35 23.98
CA TYR A 538 11.68 23.83 22.59
C TYR A 538 11.66 22.69 21.58
N LEU A 539 12.53 21.70 21.73
CA LEU A 539 12.57 20.54 20.85
C LEU A 539 11.42 19.56 21.13
N GLY A 540 10.85 19.57 22.33
CA GLY A 540 9.83 18.61 22.79
C GLY A 540 10.44 17.23 22.97
N HIS A 541 11.43 17.11 23.85
CA HIS A 541 11.97 15.86 24.34
C HIS A 541 11.30 15.48 25.66
N ASP A 542 10.95 14.20 25.85
CA ASP A 542 10.31 13.70 27.08
C ASP A 542 11.27 13.71 28.26
N TYR A 543 12.53 13.31 27.98
CA TYR A 543 13.52 13.06 28.99
C TYR A 543 14.73 13.95 28.78
N GLU A 544 15.34 14.36 29.87
CA GLU A 544 16.54 15.21 29.89
C GLU A 544 17.73 14.48 29.26
N GLU A 545 17.81 13.15 29.42
CA GLU A 545 18.87 12.33 28.82
C GLU A 545 18.92 12.45 27.29
N MET A 546 17.76 12.61 26.64
CA MET A 546 17.74 12.86 25.19
C MET A 546 18.42 14.17 24.79
N THR A 547 18.43 15.15 25.70
CA THR A 547 19.04 16.45 25.47
C THR A 547 20.51 16.45 25.95
N GLN A 548 20.85 15.66 26.96
CA GLN A 548 22.23 15.46 27.43
C GLN A 548 23.15 14.92 26.31
N GLN A 549 22.62 14.21 25.32
CA GLN A 549 23.41 13.78 24.14
C GLN A 549 24.12 14.96 23.46
N TYR A 550 23.58 16.17 23.55
CA TYR A 550 24.21 17.37 23.00
C TYR A 550 25.27 17.97 23.94
N VAL A 551 25.11 17.79 25.23
CA VAL A 551 26.06 18.24 26.26
C VAL A 551 27.33 17.41 26.25
N ASP A 552 27.22 16.12 26.06
CA ASP A 552 28.36 15.20 26.06
C ASP A 552 29.34 15.45 24.89
N TYR A 553 28.93 16.22 23.88
CA TYR A 553 29.80 16.68 22.80
C TYR A 553 30.62 17.94 23.13
N MET A 554 30.20 18.68 24.14
CA MET A 554 30.97 19.87 24.60
C MET A 554 32.44 19.60 24.87
N PRO A 555 32.84 18.50 25.55
CA PRO A 555 34.25 18.22 25.79
C PRO A 555 35.09 18.15 24.52
N LYS A 556 34.55 17.60 23.42
CA LYS A 556 35.26 17.54 22.13
C LYS A 556 35.41 18.91 21.48
N ARG A 557 34.38 19.77 21.54
CA ARG A 557 34.41 21.13 20.99
C ARG A 557 35.28 22.03 21.84
N ILE A 558 35.23 21.91 23.18
CA ILE A 558 36.16 22.59 24.09
C ILE A 558 37.58 22.15 23.78
N SER A 559 37.81 20.85 23.57
CA SER A 559 39.14 20.34 23.21
C SER A 559 39.62 20.91 21.87
N LYS A 560 38.73 20.95 20.85
CA LYS A 560 39.03 21.55 19.54
C LYS A 560 39.29 23.06 19.66
N ALA A 561 38.41 23.78 20.33
CA ALA A 561 38.57 25.22 20.57
C ALA A 561 39.85 25.52 21.35
N ASN A 562 40.18 24.71 22.37
CA ASN A 562 41.43 24.81 23.10
C ASN A 562 42.62 24.54 22.18
N GLN A 563 42.58 23.52 21.34
CA GLN A 563 43.65 23.24 20.37
C GLN A 563 43.84 24.39 19.38
N GLU A 564 42.76 24.94 18.86
CA GLU A 564 42.77 26.10 17.95
C GLU A 564 43.29 27.35 18.65
N PHE A 565 42.87 27.61 19.92
CA PHE A 565 43.36 28.70 20.72
C PHE A 565 44.85 28.58 20.99
N PHE A 566 45.31 27.39 21.37
CA PHE A 566 46.74 27.15 21.66
C PHE A 566 47.58 27.09 20.37
N ALA A 567 47.00 26.83 19.20
CA ALA A 567 47.69 26.86 17.91
C ALA A 567 47.89 28.29 17.38
N LYS A 568 47.10 29.28 17.86
CA LYS A 568 47.24 30.67 17.43
C LYS A 568 48.58 31.25 17.91
N GLU A 569 49.36 31.82 16.98
CA GLU A 569 50.57 32.55 17.30
C GLU A 569 50.21 33.75 18.19
N GLY A 570 50.87 33.86 19.36
CA GLY A 570 50.64 34.94 20.31
C GLY A 570 49.84 34.57 21.57
N SER A 571 49.27 33.35 21.69
CA SER A 571 48.70 32.91 22.96
C SER A 571 49.82 32.76 24.00
N SER A 572 49.65 33.32 25.20
CA SER A 572 50.67 33.29 26.29
C SER A 572 51.01 31.84 26.69
N LEU A 573 50.09 30.90 26.58
CA LEU A 573 50.30 29.48 26.85
C LEU A 573 51.04 28.75 25.71
N ALA A 574 50.81 29.11 24.46
CA ALA A 574 51.55 28.56 23.33
C ALA A 574 53.02 28.98 23.34
N SER A 575 53.32 30.19 23.76
CA SER A 575 54.72 30.67 23.96
C SER A 575 55.42 29.95 25.11
N GLY A 576 54.71 29.56 26.16
CA GLY A 576 55.25 28.78 27.30
C GLY A 576 55.60 27.33 26.92
N ILE A 577 54.78 26.67 26.14
CA ILE A 577 55.00 25.28 25.69
C ILE A 577 56.18 25.18 24.70
N LYS A 578 56.37 26.18 23.84
CA LYS A 578 57.56 26.23 22.95
C LYS A 578 58.86 26.32 23.70
N ARG A 579 58.90 26.91 24.92
CA ARG A 579 60.09 26.99 25.78
C ARG A 579 60.42 25.69 26.52
N CYS A 580 59.43 24.82 26.77
CA CYS A 580 59.67 23.54 27.47
C CYS A 580 60.29 22.43 26.58
N LYS A 581 60.43 22.61 25.27
CA LYS A 581 61.08 21.62 24.36
C LYS A 581 62.62 21.75 24.31
N ARG A 582 63.29 22.46 25.22
CA ARG A 582 64.71 22.58 25.21
C ARG A 582 65.31 22.33 26.60
N GLY A 583 65.10 21.16 27.09
CA GLY A 583 65.98 20.59 28.08
C GLY A 583 66.59 19.33 27.45
N LYS A 584 67.79 19.46 26.91
CA LYS A 584 68.70 18.35 26.91
C LYS A 584 69.30 18.24 28.29
#